data_4a0615077790c2b3081a2c08f20f0b05
#
_entry.id   4a0615077790c2b3081a2c08f20f0b05
#
_cell.length_a   1.000
_cell.length_b   1.000
_cell.length_c   1.000
_cell.angle_alpha   90.00
_cell.angle_beta   90.00
_cell.angle_gamma   90.00
#
_symmetry.space_group_name_H-M   'P 1'
#
loop_
_entity.id
_entity.type
_entity.pdbx_description
1 polymer ?
#
loop_
_entity_poly.entity_id
_entity_poly.type
_entity_poly.pdbx_seq_one_letter_code
_entity_poly.pdbx_strand_id
1 'polypeptide(L)'
;MSESSQTQKQQTGSYVALFIYKVPTKYHNEIVQINKEAAALFKEHGILRYEVLQLNNSKTFEGEGMEAFTNITNLIPVSQEEELWVEVHSYTDTEHAKEMMAKCEKDERMQPLFKQFMDIIVPGSKVVMGDFSRLNL
;
A
#
# COMPACT_ATOMS: atom_id res chain seq x y z
N MET A 1 3.07 28.59 14.06
CA MET A 1 3.41 27.26 14.61
C MET A 1 2.30 26.27 14.37
N SER A 2 1.08 26.53 14.85
CA SER A 2 -0.05 25.62 14.67
C SER A 2 -0.47 25.51 13.20
N GLU A 3 -0.45 26.59 12.44
CA GLU A 3 -0.78 26.55 11.02
C GLU A 3 0.17 25.68 10.23
N SER A 4 1.48 25.77 10.50
CA SER A 4 2.49 24.97 9.83
C SER A 4 2.30 23.48 10.11
N SER A 5 2.02 23.13 11.38
CA SER A 5 1.74 21.74 11.77
C SER A 5 0.48 21.21 11.09
N GLN A 6 -0.58 22.00 11.04
CA GLN A 6 -1.84 21.60 10.40
C GLN A 6 -1.65 21.42 8.91
N THR A 7 -0.90 22.33 8.26
CA THR A 7 -0.61 22.24 6.84
C THR A 7 0.17 20.95 6.53
N GLN A 8 1.17 20.62 7.36
CA GLN A 8 1.92 19.38 7.19
C GLN A 8 1.02 18.16 7.35
N LYS A 9 0.15 18.13 8.35
CA LYS A 9 -0.80 17.03 8.55
C LYS A 9 -1.73 16.88 7.36
N GLN A 10 -2.23 17.99 6.80
CA GLN A 10 -3.09 17.96 5.64
C GLN A 10 -2.38 17.46 4.40
N GLN A 11 -1.10 17.81 4.20
CA GLN A 11 -0.32 17.40 3.04
C GLN A 11 0.13 15.96 3.12
N THR A 12 0.56 15.49 4.30
CA THR A 12 1.10 14.14 4.47
C THR A 12 0.09 13.16 5.02
N GLY A 13 -0.95 13.68 5.68
CA GLY A 13 -1.98 12.88 6.33
C GLY A 13 -1.54 12.35 7.68
N SER A 14 -2.50 12.17 8.58
CA SER A 14 -2.24 11.58 9.89
C SER A 14 -2.63 10.10 9.95
N TYR A 15 -3.40 9.63 8.98
CA TYR A 15 -3.88 8.25 8.88
C TYR A 15 -3.30 7.58 7.65
N VAL A 16 -2.69 6.42 7.85
CA VAL A 16 -2.05 5.67 6.76
C VAL A 16 -2.53 4.22 6.80
N ALA A 17 -3.05 3.73 5.67
CA ALA A 17 -3.37 2.32 5.51
C ALA A 17 -2.26 1.66 4.72
N LEU A 18 -1.82 0.49 5.18
CA LEU A 18 -0.73 -0.25 4.55
C LEU A 18 -1.23 -1.64 4.17
N PHE A 19 -0.88 -2.05 2.96
CA PHE A 19 -1.26 -3.36 2.43
C PHE A 19 -0.01 -4.05 1.89
N ILE A 20 0.14 -5.33 2.20
CA ILE A 20 1.27 -6.13 1.71
C ILE A 20 0.70 -7.35 1.01
N TYR A 21 1.16 -7.63 -0.20
CA TYR A 21 0.68 -8.77 -0.97
C TYR A 21 1.75 -9.29 -1.91
N LYS A 22 1.55 -10.53 -2.37
CA LYS A 22 2.47 -11.19 -3.29
C LYS A 22 1.92 -11.19 -4.71
N VAL A 23 2.78 -10.82 -5.65
CA VAL A 23 2.45 -10.72 -7.07
C VAL A 23 3.26 -11.78 -7.82
N PRO A 24 2.62 -12.64 -8.63
CA PRO A 24 3.40 -13.49 -9.52
C PRO A 24 4.19 -12.62 -10.51
N THR A 25 5.48 -12.90 -10.64
CA THR A 25 6.33 -12.09 -11.53
C THR A 25 5.79 -12.02 -12.95
N LYS A 26 5.18 -13.10 -13.42
CA LYS A 26 4.58 -13.14 -14.76
C LYS A 26 3.42 -12.14 -14.95
N TYR A 27 2.81 -11.67 -13.85
CA TYR A 27 1.72 -10.70 -13.89
C TYR A 27 2.12 -9.31 -13.44
N HIS A 28 3.44 -9.05 -13.37
CA HIS A 28 3.96 -7.76 -12.93
C HIS A 28 3.31 -6.59 -13.69
N ASN A 29 3.30 -6.65 -15.01
CA ASN A 29 2.78 -5.55 -15.83
C ASN A 29 1.28 -5.36 -15.68
N GLU A 30 0.53 -6.46 -15.56
CA GLU A 30 -0.92 -6.41 -15.35
C GLU A 30 -1.25 -5.75 -14.01
N ILE A 31 -0.53 -6.10 -12.94
CA ILE A 31 -0.75 -5.49 -11.62
C ILE A 31 -0.34 -4.02 -11.65
N VAL A 32 0.74 -3.66 -12.32
CA VAL A 32 1.11 -2.25 -12.49
C VAL A 32 -0.03 -1.47 -13.14
N GLN A 33 -0.62 -2.04 -14.19
CA GLN A 33 -1.72 -1.37 -14.89
C GLN A 33 -2.96 -1.23 -14.02
N ILE A 34 -3.33 -2.28 -13.29
CA ILE A 34 -4.45 -2.24 -12.35
C ILE A 34 -4.23 -1.15 -11.31
N ASN A 35 -3.01 -1.08 -10.75
CA ASN A 35 -2.69 -0.08 -9.73
C ASN A 35 -2.69 1.35 -10.30
N LYS A 36 -2.27 1.53 -11.55
CA LYS A 36 -2.36 2.84 -12.20
C LYS A 36 -3.81 3.31 -12.32
N GLU A 37 -4.71 2.41 -12.73
CA GLU A 37 -6.12 2.73 -12.84
C GLU A 37 -6.75 2.97 -11.48
N ALA A 38 -6.42 2.13 -10.49
CA ALA A 38 -6.90 2.31 -9.12
C ALA A 38 -6.40 3.63 -8.53
N ALA A 39 -5.13 3.95 -8.71
CA ALA A 39 -4.55 5.20 -8.22
C ALA A 39 -5.27 6.41 -8.79
N ALA A 40 -5.59 6.38 -10.09
CA ALA A 40 -6.33 7.47 -10.73
C ALA A 40 -7.72 7.66 -10.10
N LEU A 41 -8.42 6.56 -9.82
CA LEU A 41 -9.74 6.62 -9.20
C LEU A 41 -9.65 7.10 -7.75
N PHE A 42 -8.69 6.60 -6.96
CA PHE A 42 -8.47 7.07 -5.60
C PHE A 42 -8.15 8.56 -5.59
N LYS A 43 -7.32 9.02 -6.52
CA LYS A 43 -6.96 10.43 -6.64
C LYS A 43 -8.19 11.27 -6.99
N GLU A 44 -9.03 10.79 -7.90
CA GLU A 44 -10.29 11.45 -8.26
C GLU A 44 -11.19 11.62 -7.04
N HIS A 45 -11.22 10.63 -6.15
CA HIS A 45 -12.02 10.67 -4.93
C HIS A 45 -11.36 11.45 -3.78
N GLY A 46 -10.12 11.90 -3.95
CA GLY A 46 -9.50 12.83 -3.01
C GLY A 46 -8.48 12.24 -2.07
N ILE A 47 -7.91 11.06 -2.36
CA ILE A 47 -6.84 10.53 -1.52
C ILE A 47 -5.63 11.48 -1.56
N LEU A 48 -4.91 11.60 -0.45
CA LEU A 48 -3.72 12.45 -0.40
C LEU A 48 -2.53 11.82 -1.12
N ARG A 49 -2.26 10.54 -0.86
CA ARG A 49 -1.15 9.83 -1.51
C ARG A 49 -1.53 8.38 -1.70
N TYR A 50 -1.16 7.85 -2.86
CA TYR A 50 -1.31 6.45 -3.22
C TYR A 50 0.04 5.98 -3.73
N GLU A 51 0.73 5.15 -2.95
CA GLU A 51 2.08 4.70 -3.28
C GLU A 51 2.12 3.18 -3.33
N VAL A 52 2.85 2.65 -4.30
CA VAL A 52 3.06 1.21 -4.44
C VAL A 52 4.56 0.97 -4.52
N LEU A 53 5.06 0.07 -3.68
CA LEU A 53 6.47 -0.22 -3.54
C LEU A 53 6.70 -1.71 -3.75
N GLN A 54 7.78 -2.05 -4.45
CA GLN A 54 8.19 -3.43 -4.65
C GLN A 54 9.43 -3.70 -3.80
N LEU A 55 9.45 -4.84 -3.11
CA LEU A 55 10.59 -5.23 -2.28
C LEU A 55 11.83 -5.44 -3.16
N ASN A 56 12.95 -4.84 -2.76
CA ASN A 56 14.22 -5.01 -3.46
C ASN A 56 14.99 -6.25 -3.01
N ASN A 57 14.68 -6.77 -1.84
CA ASN A 57 15.37 -7.92 -1.26
C ASN A 57 16.90 -7.75 -1.22
N SER A 58 17.36 -6.54 -0.88
CA SER A 58 18.79 -6.28 -0.72
C SER A 58 19.25 -6.70 0.67
N LYS A 59 20.57 -6.92 0.79
CA LYS A 59 21.19 -7.30 2.06
C LYS A 59 21.83 -6.11 2.77
N THR A 60 21.27 -4.92 2.58
CA THR A 60 21.82 -3.67 3.10
C THR A 60 21.98 -3.68 4.62
N PHE A 61 21.06 -4.35 5.34
CA PHE A 61 21.03 -4.34 6.80
C PHE A 61 21.51 -5.67 7.41
N GLU A 62 22.30 -6.45 6.68
CA GLU A 62 22.92 -7.66 7.21
C GLU A 62 24.34 -7.33 7.66
N GLY A 63 24.84 -8.08 8.66
CA GLY A 63 26.20 -7.98 9.12
C GLY A 63 26.31 -7.81 10.62
N GLU A 64 27.54 -7.59 11.06
CA GLU A 64 27.87 -7.45 12.47
C GLU A 64 27.13 -6.25 13.07
N GLY A 65 26.53 -6.46 14.24
CA GLY A 65 25.75 -5.42 14.93
C GLY A 65 24.32 -5.33 14.48
N MET A 66 23.91 -6.12 13.46
CA MET A 66 22.57 -6.06 12.89
C MET A 66 21.77 -7.34 13.16
N GLU A 67 22.18 -8.13 14.15
CA GLU A 67 21.58 -9.44 14.45
C GLU A 67 20.12 -9.34 14.91
N ALA A 68 19.73 -8.17 15.42
CA ALA A 68 18.34 -7.94 15.84
C ALA A 68 17.39 -7.70 14.66
N PHE A 69 17.93 -7.50 13.45
CA PHE A 69 17.12 -7.24 12.26
C PHE A 69 16.89 -8.54 11.49
N THR A 70 15.69 -8.68 10.95
CA THR A 70 15.38 -9.81 10.06
C THR A 70 14.74 -9.27 8.79
N ASN A 71 14.95 -9.97 7.68
CA ASN A 71 14.34 -9.57 6.42
C ASN A 71 12.85 -9.90 6.45
N ILE A 72 12.05 -9.04 5.83
CA ILE A 72 10.59 -9.23 5.75
C ILE A 72 10.22 -10.58 5.12
N THR A 73 11.06 -11.12 4.24
CA THR A 73 10.81 -12.42 3.61
C THR A 73 10.92 -13.59 4.57
N ASN A 74 11.52 -13.40 5.75
CA ASN A 74 11.52 -14.42 6.80
C ASN A 74 10.16 -14.55 7.46
N LEU A 75 9.34 -13.51 7.39
CA LEU A 75 7.99 -13.51 7.95
C LEU A 75 6.93 -13.75 6.88
N ILE A 76 7.16 -13.24 5.66
CA ILE A 76 6.28 -13.41 4.52
C ILE A 76 7.12 -14.05 3.40
N PRO A 77 7.16 -15.40 3.33
CA PRO A 77 8.00 -16.07 2.34
C PRO A 77 7.60 -15.72 0.91
N VAL A 78 8.61 -15.42 0.09
CA VAL A 78 8.42 -15.04 -1.32
C VAL A 78 9.31 -15.97 -2.16
N SER A 79 8.72 -16.68 -3.11
CA SER A 79 9.48 -17.54 -4.01
C SER A 79 10.16 -16.73 -5.09
N GLN A 80 11.02 -17.39 -5.88
CA GLN A 80 11.73 -16.73 -6.98
C GLN A 80 10.80 -16.25 -8.09
N GLU A 81 9.60 -16.83 -8.17
CA GLU A 81 8.60 -16.47 -9.18
C GLU A 81 7.58 -15.46 -8.67
N GLU A 82 7.81 -14.94 -7.47
CA GLU A 82 6.90 -14.00 -6.80
C GLU A 82 7.63 -12.71 -6.44
N GLU A 83 6.85 -11.65 -6.34
CA GLU A 83 7.29 -10.34 -5.87
C GLU A 83 6.48 -9.97 -4.65
N LEU A 84 7.09 -9.24 -3.72
CA LEU A 84 6.37 -8.70 -2.57
C LEU A 84 6.17 -7.21 -2.79
N TRP A 85 4.92 -6.78 -2.73
CA TRP A 85 4.54 -5.39 -2.95
C TRP A 85 3.88 -4.82 -1.70
N VAL A 86 4.07 -3.52 -1.51
CA VAL A 86 3.47 -2.77 -0.41
C VAL A 86 2.75 -1.58 -1.01
N GLU A 87 1.48 -1.39 -0.63
CA GLU A 87 0.74 -0.17 -0.96
C GLU A 87 0.58 0.67 0.30
N VAL A 88 0.75 1.97 0.13
CA VAL A 88 0.60 2.93 1.21
C VAL A 88 -0.42 3.97 0.77
N HIS A 89 -1.54 4.02 1.48
CA HIS A 89 -2.64 4.96 1.22
C HIS A 89 -2.69 5.97 2.35
N SER A 90 -2.49 7.24 2.04
CA SER A 90 -2.47 8.31 3.05
C SER A 90 -3.72 9.16 2.95
N TYR A 91 -4.35 9.40 4.09
CA TYR A 91 -5.56 10.21 4.23
C TYR A 91 -5.31 11.31 5.26
N THR A 92 -6.10 12.38 5.18
CA THR A 92 -5.98 13.50 6.13
C THR A 92 -6.11 13.00 7.57
N ASP A 93 -7.16 12.19 7.81
CA ASP A 93 -7.47 11.62 9.12
C ASP A 93 -8.39 10.42 8.93
N THR A 94 -8.85 9.84 10.03
CA THR A 94 -9.73 8.67 10.02
C THR A 94 -11.06 8.96 9.34
N GLU A 95 -11.63 10.15 9.55
CA GLU A 95 -12.89 10.52 8.92
C GLU A 95 -12.76 10.62 7.41
N HIS A 96 -11.66 11.21 6.93
CA HIS A 96 -11.36 11.29 5.50
C HIS A 96 -11.25 9.88 4.89
N ALA A 97 -10.59 8.96 5.60
CA ALA A 97 -10.47 7.57 5.14
C ALA A 97 -11.84 6.91 5.00
N LYS A 98 -12.73 7.11 5.99
CA LYS A 98 -14.08 6.56 5.94
C LYS A 98 -14.89 7.12 4.78
N GLU A 99 -14.79 8.43 4.54
CA GLU A 99 -15.46 9.08 3.41
C GLU A 99 -14.94 8.52 2.08
N MET A 100 -13.65 8.33 1.97
CA MET A 100 -13.01 7.75 0.78
C MET A 100 -13.51 6.34 0.52
N MET A 101 -13.55 5.50 1.56
CA MET A 101 -14.03 4.13 1.42
C MET A 101 -15.47 4.09 0.95
N ALA A 102 -16.33 4.98 1.49
CA ALA A 102 -17.72 5.07 1.07
C ALA A 102 -17.84 5.47 -0.40
N LYS A 103 -17.03 6.42 -0.85
CA LYS A 103 -17.02 6.82 -2.27
C LYS A 103 -16.57 5.69 -3.18
N CYS A 104 -15.52 4.97 -2.77
CA CYS A 104 -15.00 3.86 -3.56
C CYS A 104 -16.00 2.72 -3.66
N GLU A 105 -16.73 2.41 -2.59
CA GLU A 105 -17.77 1.38 -2.59
C GLU A 105 -18.88 1.68 -3.57
N LYS A 106 -19.20 2.96 -3.76
CA LYS A 106 -20.26 3.40 -4.67
C LYS A 106 -19.78 3.54 -6.11
N ASP A 107 -18.47 3.53 -6.33
CA ASP A 107 -17.91 3.70 -7.68
C ASP A 107 -17.87 2.35 -8.39
N GLU A 108 -18.74 2.18 -9.37
CA GLU A 108 -18.84 0.93 -10.12
C GLU A 108 -17.55 0.57 -10.85
N ARG A 109 -16.69 1.55 -11.12
CA ARG A 109 -15.41 1.32 -11.81
C ARG A 109 -14.39 0.60 -10.91
N MET A 110 -14.55 0.71 -9.59
CA MET A 110 -13.62 0.10 -8.62
C MET A 110 -13.78 -1.41 -8.53
N GLN A 111 -15.01 -1.92 -8.63
CA GLN A 111 -15.28 -3.34 -8.45
C GLN A 111 -14.55 -4.23 -9.45
N PRO A 112 -14.57 -3.93 -10.77
CA PRO A 112 -13.82 -4.76 -11.73
C PRO A 112 -12.32 -4.75 -11.47
N LEU A 113 -11.76 -3.60 -11.06
CA LEU A 113 -10.33 -3.50 -10.74
C LEU A 113 -9.97 -4.36 -9.53
N PHE A 114 -10.78 -4.30 -8.50
CA PHE A 114 -10.57 -5.11 -7.29
C PHE A 114 -10.66 -6.60 -7.63
N LYS A 115 -11.65 -6.99 -8.44
CA LYS A 115 -11.78 -8.38 -8.86
C LYS A 115 -10.58 -8.84 -9.68
N GLN A 116 -10.13 -8.04 -10.63
CA GLN A 116 -8.94 -8.35 -11.42
C GLN A 116 -7.72 -8.51 -10.52
N PHE A 117 -7.55 -7.61 -9.57
CA PHE A 117 -6.46 -7.66 -8.60
C PHE A 117 -6.49 -8.98 -7.82
N MET A 118 -7.66 -9.33 -7.26
CA MET A 118 -7.79 -10.53 -6.44
C MET A 118 -7.60 -11.82 -7.26
N ASP A 119 -7.93 -11.78 -8.55
CA ASP A 119 -7.74 -12.94 -9.42
C ASP A 119 -6.27 -13.15 -9.81
N ILE A 120 -5.46 -12.10 -9.75
CA ILE A 120 -4.07 -12.14 -10.25
C ILE A 120 -3.04 -12.33 -9.13
N ILE A 121 -3.29 -11.82 -7.92
CA ILE A 121 -2.34 -12.01 -6.82
C ILE A 121 -2.14 -13.50 -6.55
N VAL A 122 -1.02 -13.84 -5.91
CA VAL A 122 -0.64 -15.25 -5.70
C VAL A 122 -1.79 -16.03 -5.07
N PRO A 123 -2.28 -17.11 -5.73
CA PRO A 123 -3.38 -17.90 -5.21
C PRO A 123 -3.10 -18.45 -3.82
N GLY A 124 -4.11 -18.36 -2.95
CA GLY A 124 -3.98 -18.83 -1.57
C GLY A 124 -3.24 -17.89 -0.64
N SER A 125 -2.61 -16.84 -1.16
CA SER A 125 -2.00 -15.81 -0.33
C SER A 125 -3.07 -14.84 0.17
N LYS A 126 -2.73 -14.13 1.24
CA LYS A 126 -3.62 -13.11 1.80
C LYS A 126 -3.01 -11.74 1.61
N VAL A 127 -3.86 -10.73 1.49
CA VAL A 127 -3.42 -9.34 1.60
C VAL A 127 -3.32 -9.04 3.09
N VAL A 128 -2.10 -8.74 3.54
CA VAL A 128 -1.85 -8.36 4.93
C VAL A 128 -2.06 -6.85 5.02
N MET A 129 -2.86 -6.42 5.99
CA MET A 129 -3.19 -4.99 6.09
C MET A 129 -3.08 -4.48 7.52
N GLY A 130 -2.87 -3.20 7.65
CA GLY A 130 -2.88 -2.51 8.92
C GLY A 130 -3.06 -1.03 8.71
N ASP A 131 -3.55 -0.34 9.73
CA ASP A 131 -3.65 1.11 9.69
C ASP A 131 -2.76 1.71 10.77
N PHE A 132 -2.24 2.87 10.48
CA PHE A 132 -1.19 3.50 11.28
C PHE A 132 -1.48 4.98 11.44
N SER A 133 -1.09 5.53 12.58
CA SER A 133 -1.10 6.96 12.79
C SER A 133 0.30 7.50 12.50
N ARG A 134 0.37 8.59 11.75
CA ARG A 134 1.64 9.24 11.47
C ARG A 134 2.10 9.99 12.73
N LEU A 135 3.28 9.63 13.21
CA LEU A 135 3.84 10.32 14.36
C LEU A 135 4.45 11.65 13.95
N ASN A 136 4.28 12.66 14.78
CA ASN A 136 4.84 13.98 14.55
C ASN A 136 6.18 14.06 15.28
N LEU A 137 7.25 13.85 14.55
CA LEU A 137 8.60 13.81 15.10
C LEU A 137 9.33 15.15 15.01
#